data_6aecf1ae5ff4e75d281e169df9ab489a
#
_entry.id   6aecf1ae5ff4e75d281e169df9ab489a
#
_cell.length_a   1.000
_cell.length_b   1.000
_cell.length_c   1.000
_cell.angle_alpha   90.00
_cell.angle_beta   90.00
_cell.angle_gamma   90.00
#
_symmetry.space_group_name_H-M   'P 1'
#
loop_
_entity.id
_entity.type
_entity.pdbx_description
1 polymer ?
#
loop_
_entity_poly.entity_id
_entity_poly.type
_entity_poly.pdbx_seq_one_letter_code
_entity_poly.pdbx_strand_id
1 'polypeptide(L)'
;AHYFLKFEYGLSRVYYNGKWGCIDRKGKMVVPAEYDFMWFFNDGIALVGKEAGGKLKCGFINSKGKLVIPLKYERFWIDSLS
;
A
#
# COMPACT_ATOMS: atom_id res chain seq x y z
N ALA A 1 -6.79 -18.69 -9.96
CA ALA A 1 -5.66 -17.79 -10.04
C ALA A 1 -4.61 -18.18 -9.01
N HIS A 2 -3.37 -18.06 -9.40
CA HIS A 2 -2.26 -18.40 -8.53
C HIS A 2 -1.60 -17.13 -8.03
N TYR A 3 -1.50 -17.03 -6.73
CA TYR A 3 -0.87 -15.87 -6.12
C TYR A 3 0.37 -16.31 -5.40
N PHE A 4 1.45 -15.56 -5.60
CA PHE A 4 2.59 -15.69 -4.73
C PHE A 4 2.38 -14.74 -3.58
N LEU A 5 1.96 -15.29 -2.46
CA LEU A 5 1.80 -14.50 -1.25
C LEU A 5 3.15 -14.35 -0.59
N LYS A 6 3.68 -13.16 -0.60
CA LYS A 6 4.92 -12.86 0.06
C LYS A 6 4.61 -12.04 1.30
N PHE A 7 4.82 -12.64 2.45
CA PHE A 7 4.51 -11.96 3.71
C PHE A 7 5.70 -11.15 4.19
N GLU A 8 5.43 -9.89 4.48
CA GLU A 8 6.39 -8.96 5.03
C GLU A 8 5.75 -8.34 6.26
N TYR A 9 6.44 -8.45 7.41
CA TYR A 9 5.90 -7.96 8.67
C TYR A 9 4.53 -8.57 8.98
N GLY A 10 4.34 -9.84 8.60
CA GLY A 10 3.09 -10.55 8.82
C GLY A 10 1.97 -10.22 7.85
N LEU A 11 2.25 -9.42 6.81
CA LEU A 11 1.26 -9.00 5.83
C LEU A 11 1.70 -9.38 4.42
N SER A 12 0.73 -9.72 3.59
CA SER A 12 0.97 -9.92 2.16
C SER A 12 0.10 -8.95 1.38
N ARG A 13 0.70 -8.30 0.40
CA ARG A 13 -0.06 -7.41 -0.48
C ARG A 13 -0.96 -8.25 -1.38
N VAL A 14 -2.17 -7.78 -1.60
CA VAL A 14 -3.11 -8.42 -2.51
C VAL A 14 -3.73 -7.36 -3.41
N TYR A 15 -4.00 -7.75 -4.63
CA TYR A 15 -4.64 -6.88 -5.61
C TYR A 15 -6.05 -7.42 -5.83
N TYR A 16 -7.05 -6.65 -5.43
CA TYR A 16 -8.43 -7.11 -5.44
C TYR A 16 -9.33 -6.01 -5.98
N ASN A 17 -10.14 -6.36 -7.00
CA ASN A 17 -11.04 -5.41 -7.65
C ASN A 17 -10.33 -4.14 -8.11
N GLY A 18 -9.12 -4.29 -8.63
CA GLY A 18 -8.37 -3.16 -9.16
C GLY A 18 -7.66 -2.31 -8.12
N LYS A 19 -7.64 -2.74 -6.87
CA LYS A 19 -7.03 -1.99 -5.78
C LYS A 19 -6.12 -2.87 -4.95
N TRP A 20 -5.14 -2.25 -4.32
CA TRP A 20 -4.19 -2.93 -3.45
C TRP A 20 -4.62 -2.86 -2.00
N GLY A 21 -4.43 -3.96 -1.30
CA GLY A 21 -4.60 -4.04 0.14
C GLY A 21 -3.63 -5.05 0.71
N CYS A 22 -3.82 -5.44 1.96
CA CYS A 22 -2.98 -6.46 2.59
C CYS A 22 -3.81 -7.39 3.44
N ILE A 23 -3.41 -8.66 3.45
CA ILE A 23 -4.01 -9.65 4.32
C ILE A 23 -2.95 -10.17 5.28
N ASP A 24 -3.40 -10.65 6.45
CA ASP A 24 -2.50 -11.30 7.39
C ASP A 24 -2.36 -12.79 7.05
N ARG A 25 -1.62 -13.53 7.86
CA ARG A 25 -1.38 -14.94 7.61
C ARG A 25 -2.62 -15.81 7.77
N LYS A 26 -3.67 -15.26 8.38
CA LYS A 26 -4.95 -15.95 8.52
C LYS A 26 -5.90 -15.62 7.37
N GLY A 27 -5.47 -14.76 6.45
CA GLY A 27 -6.30 -14.35 5.32
C GLY A 27 -7.22 -13.18 5.63
N LYS A 28 -7.07 -12.57 6.79
CA LYS A 28 -7.90 -11.44 7.18
C LYS A 28 -7.37 -10.16 6.56
N MET A 29 -8.27 -9.34 6.00
CA MET A 29 -7.90 -8.06 5.41
C MET A 29 -7.52 -7.06 6.49
N VAL A 30 -6.24 -6.74 6.58
CA VAL A 30 -5.73 -5.78 7.55
C VAL A 30 -5.71 -4.38 6.94
N VAL A 31 -5.27 -4.30 5.67
CA VAL A 31 -5.29 -3.05 4.91
C VAL A 31 -6.35 -3.20 3.84
N PRO A 32 -7.43 -2.39 3.88
CA PRO A 32 -8.48 -2.51 2.88
C PRO A 32 -7.93 -2.33 1.46
N ALA A 33 -8.53 -3.04 0.50
CA ALA A 33 -8.12 -2.95 -0.91
C ALA A 33 -8.70 -1.65 -1.50
N GLU A 34 -8.03 -0.54 -1.21
CA GLU A 34 -8.50 0.78 -1.64
C GLU A 34 -7.39 1.64 -2.23
N TYR A 35 -6.17 1.11 -2.34
CA TYR A 35 -5.02 1.86 -2.85
C TYR A 35 -4.77 1.54 -4.32
N ASP A 36 -4.54 2.55 -5.12
CA ASP A 36 -4.20 2.38 -6.53
C ASP A 36 -2.75 1.96 -6.70
N PHE A 37 -1.93 2.24 -5.69
CA PHE A 37 -0.52 1.93 -5.70
C PHE A 37 -0.09 1.51 -4.30
N MET A 38 0.75 0.46 -4.22
CA MET A 38 1.30 0.02 -2.95
C MET A 38 2.66 -0.63 -3.21
N TRP A 39 3.68 -0.09 -2.56
CA TRP A 39 5.03 -0.62 -2.68
C TRP A 39 5.29 -1.65 -1.58
N PHE A 40 6.45 -2.25 -1.62
CA PHE A 40 6.84 -3.21 -0.59
C PHE A 40 7.05 -2.50 0.75
N PHE A 41 6.86 -3.26 1.82
CA PHE A 41 7.20 -2.75 3.14
C PHE A 41 8.72 -2.66 3.27
N ASN A 42 9.17 -1.58 3.86
CA ASN A 42 10.57 -1.34 4.11
C ASN A 42 10.65 -0.63 5.46
N ASP A 43 11.39 -1.22 6.42
CA ASP A 43 11.50 -0.70 7.77
C ASP A 43 10.13 -0.50 8.43
N GLY A 44 9.21 -1.42 8.16
CA GLY A 44 7.88 -1.42 8.78
C GLY A 44 6.88 -0.46 8.20
N ILE A 45 7.24 0.25 7.11
CA ILE A 45 6.29 1.14 6.42
C ILE A 45 6.27 0.83 4.92
N ALA A 46 5.18 1.19 4.27
CA ALA A 46 5.02 0.98 2.84
C ALA A 46 4.44 2.21 2.18
N LEU A 47 4.99 2.56 1.03
CA LEU A 47 4.47 3.66 0.22
C LEU A 47 3.17 3.23 -0.41
N VAL A 48 2.13 4.05 -0.26
CA VAL A 48 0.82 3.80 -0.86
C VAL A 48 0.35 5.05 -1.58
N GLY A 49 -0.57 4.88 -2.52
CA GLY A 49 -1.10 6.00 -3.26
C GLY A 49 -2.55 5.78 -3.67
N LYS A 50 -3.29 6.87 -3.74
CA LYS A 50 -4.65 6.88 -4.26
C LYS A 50 -4.76 7.95 -5.33
N GLU A 51 -5.44 7.59 -6.41
CA GLU A 51 -5.72 8.53 -7.47
C GLU A 51 -6.97 9.31 -7.16
N ALA A 52 -6.89 10.61 -7.28
CA ALA A 52 -8.02 11.49 -7.06
C ALA A 52 -7.89 12.69 -7.98
N GLY A 53 -8.93 12.94 -8.79
CA GLY A 53 -8.93 14.07 -9.70
C GLY A 53 -7.80 14.05 -10.71
N GLY A 54 -7.38 12.87 -11.16
CA GLY A 54 -6.31 12.71 -12.14
C GLY A 54 -4.92 12.80 -11.56
N LYS A 55 -4.79 12.89 -10.24
CA LYS A 55 -3.50 12.97 -9.56
C LYS A 55 -3.35 11.83 -8.57
N LEU A 56 -2.15 11.27 -8.51
CA LEU A 56 -1.81 10.22 -7.55
C LEU A 56 -1.26 10.88 -6.29
N LYS A 57 -1.98 10.75 -5.20
CA LYS A 57 -1.56 11.24 -3.88
C LYS A 57 -0.96 10.10 -3.10
N CYS A 58 0.24 10.30 -2.59
CA CYS A 58 1.00 9.25 -1.92
C CYS A 58 1.22 9.56 -0.45
N GLY A 59 1.35 8.50 0.33
CA GLY A 59 1.66 8.56 1.74
C GLY A 59 2.26 7.24 2.16
N PHE A 60 2.34 6.99 3.47
CA PHE A 60 2.91 5.76 4.00
C PHE A 60 2.00 5.15 5.05
N ILE A 61 1.91 3.83 5.03
CA ILE A 61 1.19 3.07 6.05
C ILE A 61 2.19 2.23 6.85
N ASN A 62 1.82 1.91 8.10
CA ASN A 62 2.61 0.97 8.89
C ASN A 62 2.07 -0.45 8.71
N SER A 63 2.66 -1.42 9.41
CA SER A 63 2.27 -2.82 9.28
C SER A 63 0.91 -3.14 9.89
N LYS A 64 0.29 -2.19 10.55
CA LYS A 64 -1.08 -2.31 11.05
C LYS A 64 -2.10 -1.68 10.10
N GLY A 65 -1.63 -1.15 8.97
CA GLY A 65 -2.49 -0.53 7.98
C GLY A 65 -2.85 0.92 8.27
N LYS A 66 -2.20 1.53 9.26
CA LYS A 66 -2.49 2.90 9.63
C LYS A 66 -1.60 3.87 8.86
N LEU A 67 -2.19 4.94 8.35
CA LEU A 67 -1.42 6.00 7.69
C LEU A 67 -0.56 6.72 8.71
N VAL A 68 0.76 6.63 8.52
CA VAL A 68 1.70 7.35 9.37
C VAL A 68 2.19 8.63 8.68
N ILE A 69 2.12 8.66 7.35
CA ILE A 69 2.34 9.86 6.56
C ILE A 69 1.11 10.00 5.67
N PRO A 70 0.37 11.13 5.76
CA PRO A 70 -0.90 11.26 5.04
C PRO A 70 -0.76 11.23 3.52
N LEU A 71 -1.84 10.88 2.84
CA LEU A 71 -1.93 10.83 1.38
C LEU A 71 -2.06 12.26 0.84
N LYS A 72 -0.95 13.00 0.77
CA LYS A 72 -0.98 14.37 0.29
C LYS A 72 0.16 14.72 -0.65
N TYR A 73 1.13 13.80 -0.82
CA TYR A 73 2.28 14.07 -1.66
C TYR A 73 2.03 13.55 -3.06
N GLU A 74 2.37 14.34 -4.09
CA GLU A 74 2.21 13.92 -5.46
C GLU A 74 3.36 13.00 -5.86
N ARG A 75 3.09 12.15 -6.86
CA ARG A 75 4.04 11.15 -7.30
C ARG A 75 5.38 11.75 -7.71
N PHE A 76 5.35 12.91 -8.40
CA PHE A 76 6.60 13.48 -8.87
C PHE A 76 7.53 13.85 -7.71
N TRP A 77 6.96 14.16 -6.56
CA TRP A 77 7.75 14.45 -5.37
C TRP A 77 8.51 13.21 -4.92
N ILE A 78 7.83 12.07 -4.96
CA ILE A 78 8.47 10.79 -4.60
C ILE A 78 9.58 10.47 -5.59
N ASP A 79 9.32 10.62 -6.88
CA ASP A 79 10.29 10.35 -7.92
C ASP A 79 11.54 11.23 -7.78
N SER A 80 11.36 12.47 -7.36
CA SER A 80 12.48 13.39 -7.20
C SER A 80 13.37 13.05 -6.01
N LEU A 81 12.91 12.22 -5.09
CA LEU A 81 13.70 11.78 -3.95
C LEU A 81 14.56 10.56 -4.28
N SER A 82 14.25 9.88 -5.35
CA SER A 82 15.03 8.71 -5.76
C SER A 82 16.15 9.09 -6.74
#